data_cb75fa7d6eec615f0de1fae0b7c2ef43
#
_entry.id   cb75fa7d6eec615f0de1fae0b7c2ef43
#
_cell.length_a   1.000
_cell.length_b   1.000
_cell.length_c   1.000
_cell.angle_alpha   90.00
_cell.angle_beta   90.00
_cell.angle_gamma   90.00
#
_symmetry.space_group_name_H-M   'P 1'
#
loop_
_entity.id
_entity.type
_entity.pdbx_description
1 polymer ?
#
loop_
_entity_poly.entity_id
_entity_poly.type
_entity_poly.pdbx_seq_one_letter_code
_entity_poly.pdbx_strand_id
1 'polypeptide(L)'
;MEWMLLPLKRYAQFSGRSRPKEFWMFVLFLILGVMVAMVLDAVLGLGGDAGRWTDRGPYYYGAGYYNSGGVLTWLFILGTLVPYIAVGVRRLHDTDRSGWWLLIGLLPVIGGIVLFIFMVMGGTRGPNRFGPDPVETAPIPS
;
A
#
# COMPACT_ATOMS: atom_id res chain seq x y z
N MET A 1 -9.88 -6.51 13.33
CA MET A 1 -8.85 -7.16 12.47
C MET A 1 -9.34 -7.50 11.07
N GLU A 2 -10.65 -7.65 10.84
CA GLU A 2 -11.18 -8.03 9.52
C GLU A 2 -10.82 -7.05 8.39
N TRP A 3 -10.84 -5.75 8.66
CA TRP A 3 -10.50 -4.71 7.67
C TRP A 3 -9.07 -4.79 7.12
N MET A 4 -8.13 -5.32 7.92
CA MET A 4 -6.74 -5.50 7.49
C MET A 4 -6.59 -6.64 6.48
N LEU A 5 -7.38 -7.69 6.62
CA LEU A 5 -7.29 -8.91 5.81
C LEU A 5 -8.30 -8.93 4.66
N LEU A 6 -9.26 -7.99 4.64
CA LEU A 6 -10.29 -7.94 3.61
C LEU A 6 -9.72 -7.83 2.18
N PRO A 7 -8.68 -7.01 1.92
CA PRO A 7 -8.06 -6.96 0.60
C PRO A 7 -7.41 -8.28 0.17
N LEU A 8 -6.89 -9.07 1.11
CA LEU A 8 -6.37 -10.42 0.80
C LEU A 8 -7.50 -11.39 0.44
N LYS A 9 -8.66 -11.30 1.10
CA LYS A 9 -9.84 -12.08 0.74
C LYS A 9 -10.40 -11.71 -0.64
N ARG A 10 -10.19 -10.46 -1.05
CA ARG A 10 -10.57 -9.88 -2.36
C ARG A 10 -9.36 -9.68 -3.25
N TYR A 11 -8.47 -10.66 -3.30
CA TYR A 11 -7.09 -10.59 -3.80
C TYR A 11 -6.93 -9.83 -5.13
N ALA A 12 -7.71 -10.21 -6.15
CA ALA A 12 -7.67 -9.61 -7.48
C ALA A 12 -9.01 -8.96 -7.87
N GLN A 13 -9.77 -8.46 -6.89
CA GLN A 13 -11.02 -7.78 -7.14
C GLN A 13 -10.76 -6.29 -7.38
N PHE A 14 -10.77 -5.89 -8.64
CA PHE A 14 -10.58 -4.49 -9.07
C PHE A 14 -11.90 -3.72 -9.20
N SER A 15 -13.03 -4.41 -9.21
CA SER A 15 -14.37 -3.82 -9.29
C SER A 15 -14.92 -3.44 -7.92
N GLY A 16 -15.87 -2.51 -7.89
CA GLY A 16 -16.49 -2.02 -6.67
C GLY A 16 -15.73 -0.87 -6.02
N ARG A 17 -16.10 -0.54 -4.80
CA ARG A 17 -15.58 0.59 -4.02
C ARG A 17 -14.96 0.10 -2.71
N SER A 18 -13.97 0.83 -2.19
CA SER A 18 -13.31 0.54 -0.92
C SER A 18 -13.29 1.79 -0.03
N ARG A 19 -13.65 1.60 1.25
CA ARG A 19 -13.60 2.67 2.25
C ARG A 19 -12.15 3.11 2.53
N PRO A 20 -11.92 4.37 2.96
CA PRO A 20 -10.61 4.80 3.46
C PRO A 20 -10.06 3.89 4.55
N LYS A 21 -10.92 3.43 5.47
CA LYS A 21 -10.53 2.53 6.56
C LYS A 21 -9.98 1.19 6.06
N GLU A 22 -10.59 0.57 5.03
CA GLU A 22 -10.11 -0.67 4.43
C GLU A 22 -8.70 -0.46 3.84
N PHE A 23 -8.51 0.61 3.09
CA PHE A 23 -7.22 0.92 2.46
C PHE A 23 -6.11 1.15 3.52
N TRP A 24 -6.34 2.05 4.48
CA TRP A 24 -5.33 2.41 5.47
C TRP A 24 -5.01 1.28 6.45
N MET A 25 -6.00 0.47 6.83
CA MET A 25 -5.77 -0.72 7.65
C MET A 25 -4.95 -1.77 6.91
N PHE A 26 -5.14 -1.90 5.59
CA PHE A 26 -4.30 -2.77 4.78
C PHE A 26 -2.89 -2.22 4.61
N VAL A 27 -2.70 -0.92 4.44
CA VAL A 27 -1.37 -0.29 4.44
C VAL A 27 -0.65 -0.56 5.76
N LEU A 28 -1.34 -0.43 6.89
CA LEU A 28 -0.78 -0.79 8.20
C LEU A 28 -0.36 -2.26 8.26
N PHE A 29 -1.20 -3.17 7.76
CA PHE A 29 -0.87 -4.60 7.66
C PHE A 29 0.40 -4.82 6.82
N LEU A 30 0.55 -4.14 5.69
CA LEU A 30 1.74 -4.25 4.84
C LEU A 30 3.00 -3.77 5.57
N ILE A 31 2.92 -2.62 6.25
CA ILE A 31 4.06 -2.09 7.02
C ILE A 31 4.49 -3.09 8.10
N LEU A 32 3.55 -3.58 8.91
CA LEU A 32 3.84 -4.56 9.96
C LEU A 32 4.37 -5.87 9.38
N GLY A 33 3.80 -6.35 8.28
CA GLY A 33 4.23 -7.56 7.61
C GLY A 33 5.64 -7.47 7.05
N VAL A 34 5.99 -6.35 6.42
CA VAL A 34 7.37 -6.09 5.97
C VAL A 34 8.34 -6.05 7.15
N MET A 35 7.98 -5.37 8.25
CA MET A 35 8.83 -5.34 9.44
C MET A 35 9.07 -6.74 10.01
N VAL A 36 8.04 -7.55 10.12
CA VAL A 36 8.16 -8.94 10.58
C VAL A 36 9.02 -9.77 9.62
N ALA A 37 8.79 -9.64 8.31
CA ALA A 37 9.57 -10.35 7.31
C ALA A 37 11.05 -9.97 7.35
N MET A 38 11.39 -8.69 7.52
CA MET A 38 12.77 -8.23 7.66
C MET A 38 13.45 -8.79 8.93
N VAL A 39 12.74 -8.85 10.05
CA VAL A 39 13.25 -9.46 11.28
C VAL A 39 13.49 -10.96 11.09
N LEU A 40 12.56 -11.67 10.45
CA LEU A 40 12.72 -13.09 10.16
C LEU A 40 13.88 -13.35 9.20
N ASP A 41 14.03 -12.55 8.15
CA ASP A 41 15.17 -12.64 7.24
C ASP A 41 16.49 -12.48 7.97
N ALA A 42 16.57 -11.52 8.90
CA ALA A 42 17.77 -11.30 9.69
C ALA A 42 18.06 -12.46 10.65
N VAL A 43 17.05 -13.00 11.33
CA VAL A 43 17.20 -14.12 12.28
C VAL A 43 17.56 -15.43 11.57
N LEU A 44 16.98 -15.66 10.39
CA LEU A 44 17.19 -16.89 9.62
C LEU A 44 18.40 -16.82 8.66
N GLY A 45 19.10 -15.68 8.63
CA GLY A 45 20.23 -15.49 7.71
C GLY A 45 19.81 -15.43 6.23
N LEU A 46 18.54 -15.11 5.95
CA LEU A 46 17.98 -14.94 4.62
C LEU A 46 18.01 -13.48 4.16
N GLY A 47 18.68 -12.62 4.93
CA GLY A 47 18.84 -11.20 4.63
C GLY A 47 19.61 -10.99 3.33
N GLY A 48 19.23 -9.97 2.59
CA GLY A 48 20.02 -9.50 1.47
C GLY A 48 21.22 -8.68 1.92
N ASP A 49 21.94 -8.14 0.95
CA ASP A 49 23.08 -7.27 1.22
C ASP A 49 22.67 -6.05 2.05
N ALA A 50 23.38 -5.84 3.14
CA ALA A 50 23.20 -4.68 3.99
C ALA A 50 24.57 -4.05 4.29
N GLY A 51 24.63 -2.75 4.30
CA GLY A 51 25.87 -2.06 4.55
C GLY A 51 25.70 -0.59 4.87
N ARG A 52 26.79 0.01 5.27
CA ARG A 52 26.90 1.46 5.45
C ARG A 52 27.77 2.02 4.34
N TRP A 53 27.37 3.15 3.83
CA TRP A 53 28.23 3.91 2.93
C TRP A 53 28.53 5.27 3.56
N THR A 54 29.72 5.76 3.31
CA THR A 54 30.14 7.11 3.66
C THR A 54 30.82 7.70 2.44
N ASP A 55 30.41 8.89 2.07
CA ASP A 55 31.04 9.65 0.98
C ASP A 55 31.47 11.03 1.50
N ARG A 56 32.68 11.42 1.14
CA ARG A 56 33.25 12.73 1.50
C ARG A 56 33.74 13.45 0.27
N GLY A 57 33.09 14.56 -0.04
CA GLY A 57 33.61 15.51 -1.00
C GLY A 57 34.21 16.74 -0.32
N PRO A 58 34.85 17.63 -1.08
CA PRO A 58 35.45 18.85 -0.53
C PRO A 58 34.43 19.76 0.19
N TYR A 59 33.15 19.67 -0.18
CA TYR A 59 32.08 20.54 0.29
C TYR A 59 30.85 19.79 0.82
N TYR A 60 30.89 18.44 0.89
CA TYR A 60 29.77 17.65 1.40
C TYR A 60 30.26 16.41 2.17
N TYR A 61 29.43 15.95 3.08
CA TYR A 61 29.55 14.66 3.74
C TYR A 61 28.21 13.91 3.62
N GLY A 62 28.25 12.74 3.04
CA GLY A 62 27.12 11.84 2.94
C GLY A 62 27.40 10.53 3.69
N ALA A 63 26.44 10.07 4.48
CA ALA A 63 26.47 8.76 5.11
C ALA A 63 25.08 8.16 5.06
N GLY A 64 25.00 6.84 4.86
CA GLY A 64 23.74 6.15 4.82
C GLY A 64 23.88 4.66 5.12
N TYR A 65 22.74 4.05 5.33
CA TYR A 65 22.58 2.62 5.46
C TYR A 65 21.70 2.10 4.34
N TYR A 66 22.06 0.99 3.74
CA TYR A 66 21.24 0.30 2.75
C TYR A 66 20.98 -1.14 3.20
N ASN A 67 19.81 -1.64 2.85
CA ASN A 67 19.43 -3.03 3.03
C ASN A 67 18.57 -3.43 1.83
N SER A 68 18.99 -4.42 1.09
CA SER A 68 18.29 -4.89 -0.11
C SER A 68 17.05 -5.76 0.21
N GLY A 69 16.75 -5.95 1.50
CA GLY A 69 15.71 -6.88 1.95
C GLY A 69 16.17 -8.32 1.82
N GLY A 70 15.45 -9.23 2.44
CA GLY A 70 15.69 -10.65 2.37
C GLY A 70 14.66 -11.38 1.50
N VAL A 71 14.81 -12.68 1.41
CA VAL A 71 13.93 -13.54 0.60
C VAL A 71 12.47 -13.44 1.04
N LEU A 72 12.22 -13.52 2.37
CA LEU A 72 10.86 -13.44 2.90
C LEU A 72 10.23 -12.07 2.68
N THR A 73 11.02 -11.00 2.83
CA THR A 73 10.58 -9.63 2.55
C THR A 73 10.11 -9.49 1.10
N TRP A 74 10.89 -9.97 0.14
CA TRP A 74 10.51 -9.91 -1.28
C TRP A 74 9.32 -10.78 -1.61
N LEU A 75 9.23 -11.99 -1.06
CA LEU A 75 8.07 -12.86 -1.24
C LEU A 75 6.79 -12.22 -0.68
N PHE A 76 6.87 -11.58 0.49
CA PHE A 76 5.74 -10.87 1.08
C PHE A 76 5.30 -9.69 0.22
N ILE A 77 6.24 -8.85 -0.25
CA ILE A 77 5.96 -7.69 -1.12
C ILE A 77 5.30 -8.16 -2.43
N LEU A 78 5.87 -9.16 -3.09
CA LEU A 78 5.32 -9.69 -4.35
C LEU A 78 3.96 -10.33 -4.15
N GLY A 79 3.78 -11.10 -3.07
CA GLY A 79 2.50 -11.74 -2.74
C GLY A 79 1.39 -10.75 -2.38
N THR A 80 1.73 -9.56 -1.89
CA THR A 80 0.75 -8.53 -1.51
C THR A 80 0.59 -7.42 -2.55
N LEU A 81 1.39 -7.43 -3.60
CA LEU A 81 1.35 -6.40 -4.65
C LEU A 81 -0.01 -6.32 -5.34
N VAL A 82 -0.57 -7.46 -5.74
CA VAL A 82 -1.86 -7.52 -6.44
C VAL A 82 -2.99 -6.99 -5.56
N PRO A 83 -3.20 -7.47 -4.32
CA PRO A 83 -4.25 -6.92 -3.45
C PRO A 83 -4.02 -5.45 -3.08
N TYR A 84 -2.77 -4.97 -3.02
CA TYR A 84 -2.48 -3.56 -2.81
C TYR A 84 -2.96 -2.69 -4.00
N ILE A 85 -2.65 -3.10 -5.24
CA ILE A 85 -3.15 -2.42 -6.43
C ILE A 85 -4.68 -2.50 -6.48
N ALA A 86 -5.27 -3.67 -6.21
CA ALA A 86 -6.71 -3.87 -6.25
C ALA A 86 -7.47 -2.98 -5.26
N VAL A 87 -6.98 -2.87 -4.01
CA VAL A 87 -7.61 -1.98 -3.03
C VAL A 87 -7.40 -0.50 -3.38
N GLY A 88 -6.25 -0.15 -3.96
CA GLY A 88 -5.97 1.20 -4.46
C GLY A 88 -6.93 1.61 -5.59
N VAL A 89 -7.15 0.73 -6.57
CA VAL A 89 -8.15 0.95 -7.64
C VAL A 89 -9.55 1.14 -7.04
N ARG A 90 -9.99 0.26 -6.15
CA ARG A 90 -11.30 0.36 -5.49
C ARG A 90 -11.42 1.63 -4.64
N ARG A 91 -10.32 2.11 -4.10
CA ARG A 91 -10.31 3.38 -3.36
C ARG A 91 -10.47 4.59 -4.28
N LEU A 92 -9.86 4.58 -5.46
CA LEU A 92 -10.11 5.59 -6.50
C LEU A 92 -11.55 5.55 -6.99
N HIS A 93 -12.11 4.38 -7.20
CA HIS A 93 -13.52 4.18 -7.54
C HIS A 93 -14.46 4.79 -6.48
N ASP A 94 -14.09 4.74 -5.20
CA ASP A 94 -14.85 5.33 -4.12
C ASP A 94 -14.95 6.87 -4.22
N THR A 95 -13.96 7.51 -4.83
CA THR A 95 -13.96 8.94 -5.14
C THR A 95 -14.42 9.27 -6.57
N ASP A 96 -15.13 8.33 -7.22
CA ASP A 96 -15.61 8.40 -8.60
C ASP A 96 -14.51 8.63 -9.65
N ARG A 97 -13.30 8.14 -9.36
CA ARG A 97 -12.14 8.19 -10.25
C ARG A 97 -11.83 6.81 -10.80
N SER A 98 -11.41 6.77 -12.08
CA SER A 98 -10.93 5.54 -12.71
C SER A 98 -9.64 5.04 -12.06
N GLY A 99 -9.44 3.72 -12.02
CA GLY A 99 -8.20 3.09 -11.54
C GLY A 99 -6.93 3.53 -12.28
N TRP A 100 -7.06 4.05 -13.52
CA TRP A 100 -5.94 4.60 -14.29
C TRP A 100 -5.23 5.77 -13.59
N TRP A 101 -5.90 6.45 -12.66
CA TRP A 101 -5.27 7.48 -11.83
C TRP A 101 -4.13 6.95 -10.96
N LEU A 102 -4.01 5.63 -10.75
CA LEU A 102 -2.82 5.07 -10.10
C LEU A 102 -1.54 5.35 -10.87
N LEU A 103 -1.60 5.46 -12.19
CA LEU A 103 -0.42 5.74 -13.03
C LEU A 103 0.18 7.11 -12.77
N ILE A 104 -0.58 8.04 -12.18
CA ILE A 104 0.00 9.33 -11.77
C ILE A 104 1.11 9.17 -10.72
N GLY A 105 1.08 8.06 -9.97
CA GLY A 105 2.15 7.70 -9.03
C GLY A 105 3.52 7.51 -9.68
N LEU A 106 3.57 7.32 -11.01
CA LEU A 106 4.82 7.26 -11.76
C LEU A 106 5.51 8.63 -11.89
N LEU A 107 4.76 9.73 -11.67
CA LEU A 107 5.34 11.07 -11.61
C LEU A 107 5.99 11.27 -10.24
N PRO A 108 7.31 11.48 -10.18
CA PRO A 108 8.00 11.63 -8.91
C PRO A 108 7.46 12.86 -8.14
N VAL A 109 7.32 12.71 -6.84
CA VAL A 109 6.83 13.71 -5.88
C VAL A 109 5.37 14.11 -6.10
N ILE A 110 5.03 14.71 -7.23
CA ILE A 110 3.67 15.25 -7.51
C ILE A 110 2.65 14.10 -7.52
N GLY A 111 2.96 13.00 -8.21
CA GLY A 111 2.06 11.86 -8.31
C GLY A 111 1.75 11.22 -6.95
N GLY A 112 2.76 11.08 -6.11
CA GLY A 112 2.59 10.59 -4.74
C GLY A 112 1.70 11.49 -3.89
N ILE A 113 1.88 12.81 -3.97
CA ILE A 113 1.06 13.79 -3.23
C ILE A 113 -0.41 13.70 -3.69
N VAL A 114 -0.64 13.68 -5.00
CA VAL A 114 -2.00 13.61 -5.56
C VAL A 114 -2.69 12.31 -5.16
N LEU A 115 -1.99 11.17 -5.28
CA LEU A 115 -2.54 9.89 -4.84
C LEU A 115 -2.82 9.87 -3.34
N PHE A 116 -1.92 10.39 -2.52
CA PHE A 116 -2.14 10.49 -1.08
C PHE A 116 -3.42 11.26 -0.76
N ILE A 117 -3.64 12.41 -1.41
CA ILE A 117 -4.87 13.21 -1.26
C ILE A 117 -6.09 12.34 -1.60
N PHE A 118 -6.08 11.62 -2.74
CA PHE A 118 -7.21 10.78 -3.13
C PHE A 118 -7.45 9.61 -2.17
N MET A 119 -6.40 9.09 -1.54
CA MET A 119 -6.52 8.01 -0.55
C MET A 119 -7.05 8.49 0.81
N VAL A 120 -6.84 9.77 1.15
CA VAL A 120 -7.33 10.37 2.41
C VAL A 120 -8.72 10.97 2.26
N MET A 121 -9.07 11.51 1.08
CA MET A 121 -10.39 12.14 0.84
C MET A 121 -11.53 11.19 1.19
N GLY A 122 -12.67 11.73 1.64
CA GLY A 122 -13.91 10.96 1.77
C GLY A 122 -14.39 10.44 0.41
N GLY A 123 -15.05 9.27 0.40
CA GLY A 123 -15.73 8.75 -0.79
C GLY A 123 -16.95 9.60 -1.17
N THR A 124 -17.45 9.41 -2.40
CA THR A 124 -18.71 9.99 -2.84
C THR A 124 -19.87 9.38 -2.03
N ARG A 125 -20.74 10.22 -1.51
CA ARG A 125 -21.94 9.77 -0.80
C ARG A 125 -22.94 9.17 -1.78
N GLY A 126 -23.58 8.07 -1.36
CA GLY A 126 -24.52 7.34 -2.21
C GLY A 126 -23.85 6.54 -3.35
N PRO A 127 -24.64 5.94 -4.25
CA PRO A 127 -24.12 5.15 -5.35
C PRO A 127 -23.42 6.03 -6.39
N ASN A 128 -22.33 5.50 -6.97
CA ASN A 128 -21.66 6.11 -8.12
C ASN A 128 -21.52 5.08 -9.26
N ARG A 129 -20.87 5.46 -10.37
CA ARG A 129 -20.68 4.58 -11.54
C ARG A 129 -19.94 3.26 -11.24
N PHE A 130 -19.27 3.13 -10.10
CA PHE A 130 -18.52 1.94 -9.70
C PHE A 130 -19.26 1.07 -8.67
N GLY A 131 -20.42 1.50 -8.20
CA GLY A 131 -21.26 0.71 -7.31
C GLY A 131 -21.88 1.49 -6.14
N PRO A 132 -22.58 0.76 -5.26
CA PRO A 132 -23.24 1.35 -4.11
C PRO A 132 -22.21 1.92 -3.10
N ASP A 133 -22.69 2.79 -2.22
CA ASP A 133 -21.86 3.35 -1.15
C ASP A 133 -21.41 2.25 -0.19
N PRO A 134 -20.10 2.02 -0.04
CA PRO A 134 -19.61 0.99 0.85
C PRO A 134 -19.84 1.33 2.33
N VAL A 135 -20.22 2.58 2.66
CA VAL A 135 -20.58 2.98 4.04
C VAL A 135 -22.00 2.54 4.38
N GLU A 136 -22.90 2.60 3.42
CA GLU A 136 -24.31 2.21 3.60
C GLU A 136 -24.53 0.70 3.51
N THR A 137 -23.73 0.01 2.65
CA THR A 137 -23.95 -1.40 2.34
C THR A 137 -23.10 -2.37 3.15
N ALA A 138 -22.11 -1.90 3.92
CA ALA A 138 -21.34 -2.81 4.73
C ALA A 138 -22.12 -3.20 5.99
N PRO A 139 -22.27 -4.51 6.27
CA PRO A 139 -22.76 -4.94 7.58
C PRO A 139 -21.86 -4.34 8.66
N ILE A 140 -22.47 -3.75 9.69
CA ILE A 140 -21.75 -3.29 10.88
C ILE A 140 -21.15 -4.55 11.50
N PRO A 141 -19.82 -4.68 11.64
CA PRO A 141 -19.25 -5.81 12.35
C PRO A 141 -19.76 -5.77 13.77
N SER A 142 -20.51 -6.77 14.15
CA SER A 142 -20.95 -7.03 15.53
C SER A 142 -19.76 -7.32 16.42
#